data_ce8f22424968054c4e9eec4cd05bf404
#
_entry.id   ce8f22424968054c4e9eec4cd05bf404
#
_cell.length_a   1.000
_cell.length_b   1.000
_cell.length_c   1.000
_cell.angle_alpha   90.00
_cell.angle_beta   90.00
_cell.angle_gamma   90.00
#
_symmetry.space_group_name_H-M   'P 1'
#
loop_
_entity.id
_entity.type
_entity.pdbx_description
1 polymer ?
#
loop_
_entity_poly.entity_id
_entity_poly.type
_entity_poly.pdbx_seq_one_letter_code
_entity_poly.pdbx_strand_id
1 'polypeptide(L)'
;GATPVISVHGMGGSGLYLNPGTEDEQQVGVFDAKSLLSRGGLIQNVLAAVGGKQTDPNTVIDQIADLMNDYRNIACDEDGNSIYNVGIANYWTDSLKNHPGYLSGTSNEPAICRQVAQNIGADKVYAFNYDWRLDACETAAKLADFVDQVKAKTGKKQVTLIGSSAGTVILSAYIDQYGDRGDIRRLVMIDGALTGVSVTKLFCQDLLFDADVVKKYLDRVTTSYHNPDFDFS
;
A
#
# COMPACT_ATOMS: atom_id res chain seq x y z
N GLY A 1 -32.00 -0.81 -2.49
CA GLY A 1 -30.92 -1.04 -1.52
C GLY A 1 -29.67 -0.30 -1.94
N ALA A 2 -28.76 -0.03 -1.00
CA ALA A 2 -27.50 0.66 -1.28
C ALA A 2 -26.66 -0.09 -2.32
N THR A 3 -25.94 0.66 -3.14
CA THR A 3 -24.95 0.12 -4.09
C THR A 3 -23.77 -0.45 -3.30
N PRO A 4 -23.26 -1.67 -3.63
CA PRO A 4 -22.07 -2.20 -2.96
C PRO A 4 -20.86 -1.31 -3.21
N VAL A 5 -20.01 -1.22 -2.20
CA VAL A 5 -18.77 -0.43 -2.23
C VAL A 5 -17.58 -1.39 -2.25
N ILE A 6 -16.68 -1.19 -3.18
CA ILE A 6 -15.41 -1.91 -3.28
C ILE A 6 -14.29 -0.92 -2.97
N SER A 7 -13.47 -1.23 -1.96
CA SER A 7 -12.28 -0.48 -1.60
C SER A 7 -11.06 -1.09 -2.27
N VAL A 8 -10.26 -0.24 -2.93
CA VAL A 8 -8.99 -0.57 -3.59
C VAL A 8 -7.87 0.14 -2.83
N HIS A 9 -7.10 -0.61 -2.07
CA HIS A 9 -6.11 -0.07 -1.15
C HIS A 9 -4.88 0.53 -1.86
N GLY A 10 -4.08 1.29 -1.12
CA GLY A 10 -2.78 1.80 -1.54
C GLY A 10 -1.66 0.79 -1.38
N MET A 11 -0.43 1.26 -1.58
CA MET A 11 0.78 0.47 -1.37
C MET A 11 0.84 -0.04 0.07
N GLY A 12 1.14 -1.32 0.25
CA GLY A 12 1.22 -1.96 1.58
C GLY A 12 -0.13 -2.34 2.19
N GLY A 13 -1.26 -2.08 1.53
CA GLY A 13 -2.60 -2.37 2.09
C GLY A 13 -2.95 -3.86 2.16
N SER A 14 -2.32 -4.70 1.32
CA SER A 14 -2.33 -6.17 1.48
C SER A 14 -0.97 -6.65 1.96
N GLY A 15 -0.94 -7.56 2.94
CA GLY A 15 0.27 -8.25 3.36
C GLY A 15 0.83 -9.11 2.22
N LEU A 16 2.15 -9.10 2.09
CA LEU A 16 2.88 -9.96 1.16
C LEU A 16 3.45 -11.17 1.91
N TYR A 17 3.40 -12.31 1.27
CA TYR A 17 3.86 -13.57 1.84
C TYR A 17 4.75 -14.30 0.85
N LEU A 18 5.90 -14.78 1.32
CA LEU A 18 6.72 -15.76 0.63
C LEU A 18 6.03 -17.11 0.72
N ASN A 19 5.97 -17.85 -0.37
CA ASN A 19 5.28 -19.15 -0.49
C ASN A 19 3.84 -19.13 0.04
N PRO A 20 2.97 -18.22 -0.43
CA PRO A 20 1.62 -18.07 0.10
C PRO A 20 0.81 -19.37 -0.06
N GLY A 21 0.09 -19.73 1.01
CA GLY A 21 -0.76 -20.91 1.03
C GLY A 21 -0.03 -22.25 1.24
N THR A 22 1.27 -22.22 1.58
CA THR A 22 2.06 -23.43 1.89
C THR A 22 2.42 -23.49 3.38
N GLU A 23 3.00 -24.63 3.82
CA GLU A 23 3.51 -24.77 5.20
C GLU A 23 4.69 -23.84 5.48
N ASP A 24 5.41 -23.40 4.44
CA ASP A 24 6.55 -22.47 4.51
C ASP A 24 6.13 -21.00 4.28
N GLU A 25 4.84 -20.67 4.46
CA GLU A 25 4.35 -19.31 4.31
C GLU A 25 4.98 -18.38 5.34
N GLN A 26 5.61 -17.30 4.88
CA GLN A 26 6.23 -16.28 5.72
C GLN A 26 5.85 -14.89 5.24
N GLN A 27 5.36 -14.04 6.15
CA GLN A 27 5.10 -12.64 5.83
C GLN A 27 6.41 -11.90 5.53
N VAL A 28 6.43 -11.12 4.45
CA VAL A 28 7.59 -10.35 3.97
C VAL A 28 7.20 -8.92 3.65
N GLY A 29 8.18 -8.03 3.57
CA GLY A 29 7.96 -6.63 3.17
C GLY A 29 7.01 -5.87 4.08
N VAL A 30 7.11 -6.06 5.40
CA VAL A 30 6.25 -5.39 6.38
C VAL A 30 6.64 -3.92 6.50
N PHE A 31 5.78 -3.02 6.00
CA PHE A 31 5.94 -1.57 6.09
C PHE A 31 5.12 -1.02 7.26
N ASP A 32 5.53 -1.32 8.50
CA ASP A 32 4.92 -0.67 9.64
C ASP A 32 5.95 0.16 10.43
N ALA A 33 5.48 1.27 10.97
CA ALA A 33 6.33 2.17 11.76
C ALA A 33 6.93 1.47 13.00
N LYS A 34 6.24 0.49 13.57
CA LYS A 34 6.69 -0.28 14.73
C LYS A 34 7.84 -1.21 14.35
N SER A 35 7.76 -1.85 13.20
CA SER A 35 8.84 -2.67 12.64
C SER A 35 10.09 -1.83 12.37
N LEU A 36 9.94 -0.65 11.78
CA LEU A 36 11.04 0.29 11.56
C LEU A 36 11.64 0.81 12.87
N LEU A 37 10.80 1.15 13.85
CA LEU A 37 11.24 1.64 15.15
C LEU A 37 11.88 0.55 16.02
N SER A 38 11.46 -0.71 15.88
CA SER A 38 12.03 -1.85 16.63
C SER A 38 13.44 -2.26 16.17
N ARG A 39 13.89 -1.76 15.03
CA ARG A 39 15.22 -2.05 14.45
C ARG A 39 16.29 -1.11 14.98
N GLY A 40 16.50 -1.13 16.29
CA GLY A 40 17.73 -0.69 16.95
C GLY A 40 18.27 0.69 16.59
N GLY A 41 17.40 1.68 16.44
CA GLY A 41 17.88 3.05 16.28
C GLY A 41 18.26 3.47 14.86
N LEU A 42 17.91 2.70 13.81
CA LEU A 42 18.18 3.10 12.41
C LEU A 42 17.71 4.54 12.14
N ILE A 43 16.46 4.85 12.48
CA ILE A 43 15.91 6.21 12.31
C ILE A 43 16.68 7.22 13.14
N GLN A 44 17.01 6.88 14.39
CA GLN A 44 17.78 7.76 15.27
C GLN A 44 19.20 7.99 14.74
N ASN A 45 19.87 6.94 14.21
CA ASN A 45 21.20 7.06 13.64
C ASN A 45 21.18 7.83 12.32
N VAL A 46 20.19 7.63 11.46
CA VAL A 46 20.00 8.40 10.23
C VAL A 46 19.74 9.88 10.57
N LEU A 47 18.85 10.18 11.51
CA LEU A 47 18.57 11.54 11.95
C LEU A 47 19.79 12.20 12.63
N ALA A 48 20.56 11.45 13.42
CA ALA A 48 21.78 11.93 14.04
C ALA A 48 22.87 12.23 12.99
N ALA A 49 23.03 11.37 11.99
CA ALA A 49 23.96 11.59 10.88
C ALA A 49 23.56 12.84 10.06
N VAL A 50 22.27 13.00 9.74
CA VAL A 50 21.75 14.18 9.06
C VAL A 50 21.86 15.43 9.91
N GLY A 51 21.68 15.32 11.23
CA GLY A 51 21.82 16.42 12.20
C GLY A 51 23.28 16.79 12.53
N GLY A 52 24.27 16.20 11.86
CA GLY A 52 25.70 16.48 12.06
C GLY A 52 26.27 15.93 13.37
N LYS A 53 25.56 15.05 14.06
CA LYS A 53 26.09 14.29 15.20
C LYS A 53 27.01 13.18 14.69
N GLN A 54 28.13 12.97 15.37
CA GLN A 54 29.05 11.87 15.01
C GLN A 54 28.37 10.52 15.24
N THR A 55 27.93 9.90 14.14
CA THR A 55 27.55 8.49 14.08
C THR A 55 28.60 7.80 13.25
N ASP A 56 28.96 6.56 13.63
CA ASP A 56 29.82 5.76 12.78
C ASP A 56 29.09 5.48 11.44
N PRO A 57 29.63 5.95 10.30
CA PRO A 57 28.98 5.75 9.00
C PRO A 57 28.76 4.28 8.68
N ASN A 58 29.65 3.38 9.15
CA ASN A 58 29.53 1.94 8.92
C ASN A 58 28.31 1.37 9.62
N THR A 59 28.01 1.81 10.85
CA THR A 59 26.79 1.39 11.57
C THR A 59 25.51 1.76 10.82
N VAL A 60 25.48 2.94 10.21
CA VAL A 60 24.32 3.39 9.41
C VAL A 60 24.20 2.56 8.12
N ILE A 61 25.35 2.30 7.45
CA ILE A 61 25.39 1.49 6.23
C ILE A 61 24.94 0.05 6.52
N ASP A 62 25.43 -0.55 7.61
CA ASP A 62 25.04 -1.92 8.00
C ASP A 62 23.54 -2.01 8.30
N GLN A 63 22.96 -1.02 9.00
CA GLN A 63 21.53 -0.98 9.29
C GLN A 63 20.68 -0.79 8.04
N ILE A 64 21.15 0.02 7.08
CA ILE A 64 20.49 0.17 5.78
C ILE A 64 20.58 -1.13 4.98
N ALA A 65 21.74 -1.79 4.98
CA ALA A 65 21.93 -3.06 4.29
C ALA A 65 21.01 -4.16 4.88
N ASP A 66 20.88 -4.22 6.20
CA ASP A 66 19.95 -5.14 6.86
C ASP A 66 18.49 -4.86 6.48
N LEU A 67 18.12 -3.58 6.45
CA LEU A 67 16.78 -3.17 6.00
C LEU A 67 16.55 -3.59 4.54
N MET A 68 17.49 -3.33 3.66
CA MET A 68 17.40 -3.72 2.25
C MET A 68 17.31 -5.23 2.06
N ASN A 69 18.04 -6.02 2.87
CA ASN A 69 17.97 -7.47 2.83
C ASN A 69 16.57 -7.99 3.20
N ASP A 70 15.89 -7.37 4.16
CA ASP A 70 14.53 -7.76 4.53
C ASP A 70 13.52 -7.49 3.43
N TYR A 71 13.77 -6.48 2.59
CA TYR A 71 12.91 -6.19 1.44
C TYR A 71 13.31 -6.92 0.16
N ARG A 72 14.41 -7.66 0.17
CA ARG A 72 14.90 -8.40 -1.01
C ARG A 72 13.85 -9.35 -1.57
N ASN A 73 13.09 -10.01 -0.69
CA ASN A 73 12.08 -10.98 -1.10
C ASN A 73 10.91 -10.37 -1.86
N ILE A 74 10.68 -9.06 -1.74
CA ILE A 74 9.59 -8.38 -2.45
C ILE A 74 10.05 -7.73 -3.76
N ALA A 75 11.30 -7.95 -4.17
CA ALA A 75 11.82 -7.39 -5.41
C ALA A 75 11.10 -7.98 -6.64
N CYS A 76 10.93 -7.14 -7.65
CA CYS A 76 10.48 -7.52 -8.97
C CYS A 76 11.64 -7.43 -9.96
N ASP A 77 11.54 -8.15 -11.09
CA ASP A 77 12.45 -8.04 -12.22
C ASP A 77 12.17 -6.77 -13.05
N GLU A 78 12.92 -6.58 -14.13
CA GLU A 78 12.78 -5.43 -15.04
C GLU A 78 11.43 -5.38 -15.78
N ASP A 79 10.75 -6.51 -15.89
CA ASP A 79 9.42 -6.64 -16.47
C ASP A 79 8.30 -6.45 -15.43
N GLY A 80 8.64 -6.25 -14.15
CA GLY A 80 7.69 -6.06 -13.05
C GLY A 80 7.14 -7.36 -12.45
N ASN A 81 7.69 -8.53 -12.81
CA ASN A 81 7.30 -9.80 -12.23
C ASN A 81 8.01 -10.04 -10.91
N SER A 82 7.34 -10.73 -9.98
CA SER A 82 7.98 -11.12 -8.71
C SER A 82 9.13 -12.10 -8.94
N ILE A 83 10.33 -11.75 -8.47
CA ILE A 83 11.52 -12.61 -8.57
C ILE A 83 11.37 -13.86 -7.71
N TYR A 84 10.72 -13.72 -6.56
CA TYR A 84 10.47 -14.80 -5.62
C TYR A 84 9.00 -15.21 -5.67
N ASN A 85 8.68 -16.40 -5.15
CA ASN A 85 7.29 -16.84 -4.99
C ASN A 85 6.62 -16.04 -3.86
N VAL A 86 6.28 -14.78 -4.16
CA VAL A 86 5.65 -13.85 -3.23
C VAL A 86 4.31 -13.40 -3.80
N GLY A 87 3.31 -13.35 -2.94
CA GLY A 87 1.97 -12.90 -3.27
C GLY A 87 1.17 -12.58 -2.02
N ILE A 88 -0.13 -12.33 -2.21
CA ILE A 88 -1.06 -12.13 -1.09
C ILE A 88 -1.62 -13.48 -0.63
N ALA A 89 -1.78 -13.66 0.69
CA ALA A 89 -2.42 -14.84 1.26
C ALA A 89 -3.94 -14.64 1.45
N ASN A 90 -4.39 -13.41 1.59
CA ASN A 90 -5.76 -13.07 1.96
C ASN A 90 -6.53 -12.52 0.76
N TYR A 91 -7.08 -13.41 -0.06
CA TYR A 91 -8.00 -13.06 -1.12
C TYR A 91 -9.38 -13.62 -0.83
N TRP A 92 -10.36 -12.75 -0.70
CA TRP A 92 -11.77 -13.12 -0.53
C TRP A 92 -12.65 -12.21 -1.37
N THR A 93 -13.82 -12.74 -1.76
CA THR A 93 -14.80 -12.06 -2.63
C THR A 93 -16.15 -11.87 -1.97
N ASP A 94 -16.24 -12.07 -0.66
CA ASP A 94 -17.41 -11.79 0.16
C ASP A 94 -17.28 -10.45 0.90
N SER A 95 -18.37 -10.04 1.55
CA SER A 95 -18.40 -8.73 2.22
C SER A 95 -17.62 -8.73 3.53
N LEU A 96 -17.23 -7.55 3.98
CA LEU A 96 -16.51 -7.35 5.24
C LEU A 96 -17.30 -7.75 6.49
N LYS A 97 -18.59 -8.06 6.36
CA LYS A 97 -19.37 -8.68 7.43
C LYS A 97 -18.73 -10.00 7.90
N ASN A 98 -18.15 -10.75 6.99
CA ASN A 98 -17.51 -12.03 7.26
C ASN A 98 -16.02 -11.88 7.68
N HIS A 99 -15.48 -10.66 7.63
CA HIS A 99 -14.09 -10.34 7.95
C HIS A 99 -13.96 -9.23 8.99
N PRO A 100 -14.54 -9.39 10.21
CA PRO A 100 -14.54 -8.34 11.23
C PRO A 100 -13.13 -7.95 11.69
N GLY A 101 -12.17 -8.88 11.66
CA GLY A 101 -10.77 -8.62 11.96
C GLY A 101 -10.11 -7.62 11.02
N TYR A 102 -10.52 -7.57 9.76
CA TYR A 102 -10.04 -6.57 8.82
C TYR A 102 -10.45 -5.15 9.24
N LEU A 103 -11.69 -4.98 9.73
CA LEU A 103 -12.21 -3.69 10.17
C LEU A 103 -11.59 -3.18 11.49
N SER A 104 -10.97 -4.06 12.28
CA SER A 104 -10.27 -3.70 13.52
C SER A 104 -8.82 -3.27 13.32
N GLY A 105 -8.29 -3.37 12.09
CA GLY A 105 -6.93 -2.99 11.76
C GLY A 105 -6.65 -1.50 11.96
N THR A 106 -5.37 -1.16 12.11
CA THR A 106 -4.88 0.21 12.35
C THR A 106 -4.43 0.94 11.08
N SER A 107 -4.36 0.24 9.93
CA SER A 107 -4.00 0.86 8.66
C SER A 107 -5.12 1.77 8.11
N ASN A 108 -4.79 2.61 7.13
CA ASN A 108 -5.74 3.56 6.56
C ASN A 108 -6.90 2.88 5.82
N GLU A 109 -6.65 1.78 5.12
CA GLU A 109 -7.66 1.05 4.36
C GLU A 109 -8.77 0.48 5.26
N PRO A 110 -8.46 -0.24 6.34
CA PRO A 110 -9.48 -0.63 7.31
C PRO A 110 -10.22 0.57 7.92
N ALA A 111 -9.58 1.72 8.12
CA ALA A 111 -10.23 2.92 8.61
C ALA A 111 -11.29 3.45 7.64
N ILE A 112 -10.96 3.54 6.34
CA ILE A 112 -11.89 3.92 5.28
C ILE A 112 -13.05 2.93 5.22
N CYS A 113 -12.76 1.63 5.15
CA CYS A 113 -13.76 0.58 5.11
C CYS A 113 -14.68 0.60 6.33
N ARG A 114 -14.15 0.86 7.53
CA ARG A 114 -14.90 0.96 8.78
C ARG A 114 -15.87 2.13 8.75
N GLN A 115 -15.43 3.32 8.32
CA GLN A 115 -16.29 4.48 8.21
C GLN A 115 -17.42 4.25 7.21
N VAL A 116 -17.14 3.66 6.06
CA VAL A 116 -18.14 3.31 5.07
C VAL A 116 -19.10 2.25 5.64
N ALA A 117 -18.58 1.19 6.27
CA ALA A 117 -19.40 0.13 6.85
C ALA A 117 -20.33 0.62 7.98
N GLN A 118 -19.90 1.58 8.78
CA GLN A 118 -20.71 2.21 9.82
C GLN A 118 -21.93 2.94 9.23
N ASN A 119 -21.79 3.51 8.02
CA ASN A 119 -22.86 4.28 7.37
C ASN A 119 -23.81 3.42 6.53
N ILE A 120 -23.32 2.38 5.87
CA ILE A 120 -24.13 1.59 4.93
C ILE A 120 -24.27 0.11 5.30
N GLY A 121 -23.52 -0.38 6.29
CA GLY A 121 -23.46 -1.78 6.72
C GLY A 121 -22.29 -2.54 6.11
N ALA A 122 -21.60 -3.36 6.91
CA ALA A 122 -20.45 -4.15 6.49
C ALA A 122 -20.80 -5.24 5.43
N ASP A 123 -22.07 -5.62 5.35
CA ASP A 123 -22.62 -6.52 4.31
C ASP A 123 -22.59 -5.94 2.89
N LYS A 124 -22.33 -4.64 2.76
CA LYS A 124 -22.29 -3.91 1.48
C LYS A 124 -20.89 -3.40 1.13
N VAL A 125 -19.88 -3.67 1.97
CA VAL A 125 -18.50 -3.23 1.76
C VAL A 125 -17.61 -4.42 1.48
N TYR A 126 -16.78 -4.29 0.45
CA TYR A 126 -15.88 -5.30 -0.08
C TYR A 126 -14.48 -4.73 -0.14
N ALA A 127 -13.46 -5.50 0.22
CA ALA A 127 -12.07 -5.12 0.08
C ALA A 127 -11.45 -5.91 -1.08
N PHE A 128 -10.96 -5.21 -2.08
CA PHE A 128 -10.18 -5.82 -3.15
C PHE A 128 -8.73 -5.88 -2.70
N ASN A 129 -8.29 -7.06 -2.26
CA ASN A 129 -6.91 -7.33 -1.90
C ASN A 129 -6.13 -7.75 -3.14
N TYR A 130 -4.94 -7.16 -3.34
CA TYR A 130 -4.11 -7.42 -4.51
C TYR A 130 -2.62 -7.23 -4.17
N ASP A 131 -1.76 -7.80 -4.98
CA ASP A 131 -0.32 -7.55 -4.88
C ASP A 131 0.00 -6.18 -5.47
N TRP A 132 0.26 -5.23 -4.60
CA TRP A 132 0.44 -3.81 -4.92
C TRP A 132 1.76 -3.49 -5.64
N ARG A 133 2.63 -4.48 -5.85
CA ARG A 133 3.90 -4.35 -6.58
C ARG A 133 3.74 -4.54 -8.08
N LEU A 134 2.72 -5.29 -8.48
CA LEU A 134 2.54 -5.77 -9.85
C LEU A 134 1.86 -4.72 -10.74
N ASP A 135 1.85 -5.02 -12.04
CA ASP A 135 1.32 -4.13 -13.07
C ASP A 135 -0.11 -3.68 -12.80
N ALA A 136 -0.36 -2.38 -12.99
CA ALA A 136 -1.65 -1.77 -12.71
C ALA A 136 -2.74 -2.21 -13.71
N CYS A 137 -2.38 -2.47 -14.97
CA CYS A 137 -3.34 -2.90 -15.99
C CYS A 137 -3.79 -4.33 -15.76
N GLU A 138 -2.87 -5.22 -15.39
CA GLU A 138 -3.19 -6.59 -15.01
C GLU A 138 -4.01 -6.64 -13.71
N THR A 139 -3.68 -5.77 -12.75
CA THR A 139 -4.45 -5.64 -11.50
C THR A 139 -5.86 -5.10 -11.78
N ALA A 140 -6.01 -4.17 -12.72
CA ALA A 140 -7.32 -3.68 -13.16
C ALA A 140 -8.18 -4.78 -13.80
N ALA A 141 -7.58 -5.73 -14.54
CA ALA A 141 -8.29 -6.89 -15.05
C ALA A 141 -8.82 -7.80 -13.92
N LYS A 142 -8.00 -8.06 -12.88
CA LYS A 142 -8.43 -8.78 -11.68
C LYS A 142 -9.53 -8.04 -10.92
N LEU A 143 -9.47 -6.70 -10.86
CA LEU A 143 -10.53 -5.88 -10.29
C LEU A 143 -11.83 -6.01 -11.10
N ALA A 144 -11.76 -6.11 -12.43
CA ALA A 144 -12.94 -6.29 -13.27
C ALA A 144 -13.66 -7.62 -12.96
N ASP A 145 -12.90 -8.69 -12.79
CA ASP A 145 -13.45 -9.99 -12.35
C ASP A 145 -14.05 -9.90 -10.93
N PHE A 146 -13.40 -9.17 -10.04
CA PHE A 146 -13.91 -8.96 -8.68
C PHE A 146 -15.22 -8.17 -8.69
N VAL A 147 -15.32 -7.11 -9.50
CA VAL A 147 -16.55 -6.33 -9.71
C VAL A 147 -17.68 -7.23 -10.19
N ASP A 148 -17.42 -8.12 -11.15
CA ASP A 148 -18.43 -9.05 -11.65
C ASP A 148 -18.91 -10.03 -10.58
N GLN A 149 -18.00 -10.55 -9.75
CA GLN A 149 -18.35 -11.40 -8.61
C GLN A 149 -19.21 -10.67 -7.58
N VAL A 150 -18.87 -9.43 -7.24
CA VAL A 150 -19.67 -8.61 -6.30
C VAL A 150 -21.05 -8.30 -6.88
N LYS A 151 -21.14 -7.97 -8.18
CA LYS A 151 -22.41 -7.76 -8.88
C LYS A 151 -23.27 -9.02 -8.83
N ALA A 152 -22.69 -10.19 -9.13
CA ALA A 152 -23.39 -11.48 -9.10
C ALA A 152 -23.94 -11.80 -7.69
N LYS A 153 -23.10 -11.64 -6.65
CA LYS A 153 -23.48 -11.91 -5.26
C LYS A 153 -24.56 -10.98 -4.72
N THR A 154 -24.54 -9.73 -5.16
CA THR A 154 -25.45 -8.69 -4.64
C THR A 154 -26.71 -8.51 -5.49
N GLY A 155 -26.74 -9.06 -6.69
CA GLY A 155 -27.80 -8.82 -7.68
C GLY A 155 -27.83 -7.37 -8.19
N LYS A 156 -26.77 -6.59 -7.97
CA LYS A 156 -26.67 -5.20 -8.40
C LYS A 156 -25.98 -5.11 -9.76
N LYS A 157 -26.43 -4.15 -10.58
CA LYS A 157 -25.81 -3.89 -11.89
C LYS A 157 -24.55 -3.02 -11.79
N GLN A 158 -24.44 -2.25 -10.71
CA GLN A 158 -23.37 -1.26 -10.52
C GLN A 158 -22.76 -1.34 -9.12
N VAL A 159 -21.51 -0.93 -9.02
CA VAL A 159 -20.74 -0.79 -7.78
C VAL A 159 -20.25 0.66 -7.60
N THR A 160 -19.86 1.00 -6.39
CA THR A 160 -19.06 2.20 -6.11
C THR A 160 -17.62 1.74 -5.85
N LEU A 161 -16.64 2.34 -6.52
CA LEU A 161 -15.23 2.12 -6.29
C LEU A 161 -14.64 3.25 -5.45
N ILE A 162 -13.88 2.90 -4.42
CA ILE A 162 -13.09 3.83 -3.60
C ILE A 162 -11.64 3.38 -3.68
N GLY A 163 -10.75 4.24 -4.19
CA GLY A 163 -9.32 3.99 -4.24
C GLY A 163 -8.56 4.97 -3.36
N SER A 164 -7.53 4.50 -2.67
CA SER A 164 -6.62 5.33 -1.90
C SER A 164 -5.18 5.21 -2.43
N SER A 165 -4.45 6.33 -2.47
CA SER A 165 -3.03 6.37 -2.87
C SER A 165 -2.76 5.60 -4.18
N ALA A 166 -1.89 4.58 -4.19
CA ALA A 166 -1.63 3.71 -5.34
C ALA A 166 -2.90 3.01 -5.89
N GLY A 167 -3.92 2.79 -5.06
CA GLY A 167 -5.21 2.25 -5.50
C GLY A 167 -5.91 3.12 -6.53
N THR A 168 -5.64 4.44 -6.55
CA THR A 168 -6.18 5.35 -7.56
C THR A 168 -5.57 5.12 -8.95
N VAL A 169 -4.33 4.63 -9.01
CA VAL A 169 -3.69 4.23 -10.28
C VAL A 169 -4.40 3.00 -10.85
N ILE A 170 -4.69 2.01 -9.99
CA ILE A 170 -5.48 0.84 -10.40
C ILE A 170 -6.87 1.25 -10.91
N LEU A 171 -7.55 2.19 -10.22
CA LEU A 171 -8.84 2.71 -10.67
C LEU A 171 -8.73 3.44 -12.00
N SER A 172 -7.64 4.18 -12.25
CA SER A 172 -7.43 4.85 -13.54
C SER A 172 -7.26 3.83 -14.67
N ALA A 173 -6.45 2.79 -14.45
CA ALA A 173 -6.30 1.69 -15.41
C ALA A 173 -7.64 0.95 -15.63
N TYR A 174 -8.43 0.76 -14.57
CA TYR A 174 -9.77 0.17 -14.68
C TYR A 174 -10.70 1.01 -15.55
N ILE A 175 -10.73 2.33 -15.35
CA ILE A 175 -11.59 3.22 -16.15
C ILE A 175 -11.15 3.23 -17.60
N ASP A 176 -9.86 3.27 -17.87
CA ASP A 176 -9.30 3.24 -19.22
C ASP A 176 -9.70 1.95 -19.97
N GLN A 177 -9.59 0.79 -19.32
CA GLN A 177 -9.83 -0.51 -19.96
C GLN A 177 -11.28 -0.97 -19.91
N TYR A 178 -12.02 -0.61 -18.88
CA TYR A 178 -13.35 -1.19 -18.56
C TYR A 178 -14.43 -0.14 -18.29
N GLY A 179 -14.14 1.16 -18.44
CA GLY A 179 -15.09 2.23 -18.13
C GLY A 179 -16.39 2.17 -18.92
N ASP A 180 -16.34 1.65 -20.14
CA ASP A 180 -17.51 1.52 -21.02
C ASP A 180 -18.48 0.41 -20.61
N ARG A 181 -18.14 -0.43 -19.63
CA ARG A 181 -19.02 -1.52 -19.15
C ARG A 181 -20.28 -1.00 -18.45
N GLY A 182 -20.30 0.27 -18.00
CA GLY A 182 -21.44 0.88 -17.33
C GLY A 182 -21.73 0.31 -15.93
N ASP A 183 -20.76 -0.40 -15.33
CA ASP A 183 -20.89 -1.05 -14.03
C ASP A 183 -20.44 -0.19 -12.84
N ILE A 184 -19.90 1.01 -13.09
CA ILE A 184 -19.52 1.95 -12.05
C ILE A 184 -20.58 3.02 -11.86
N ARG A 185 -21.12 3.09 -10.64
CA ARG A 185 -22.04 4.13 -10.23
C ARG A 185 -21.32 5.39 -9.76
N ARG A 186 -20.26 5.22 -8.98
CA ARG A 186 -19.42 6.29 -8.44
C ARG A 186 -17.97 5.82 -8.34
N LEU A 187 -17.07 6.76 -8.58
CA LEU A 187 -15.65 6.62 -8.37
C LEU A 187 -15.22 7.66 -7.32
N VAL A 188 -14.53 7.22 -6.28
CA VAL A 188 -13.98 8.09 -5.22
C VAL A 188 -12.49 7.83 -5.16
N MET A 189 -11.70 8.88 -5.32
CA MET A 189 -10.24 8.84 -5.23
C MET A 189 -9.77 9.64 -4.02
N ILE A 190 -8.99 9.02 -3.14
CA ILE A 190 -8.47 9.62 -1.91
C ILE A 190 -6.94 9.63 -2.03
N ASP A 191 -6.32 10.79 -1.80
CA ASP A 191 -4.86 10.96 -1.92
C ASP A 191 -4.30 10.40 -3.23
N GLY A 192 -4.88 10.85 -4.35
CA GLY A 192 -4.60 10.28 -5.68
C GLY A 192 -3.15 10.40 -6.13
N ALA A 193 -2.54 9.28 -6.50
CA ALA A 193 -1.18 9.19 -7.05
C ALA A 193 -1.12 9.33 -8.59
N LEU A 194 -2.10 10.01 -9.20
CA LEU A 194 -2.31 10.05 -10.66
C LEU A 194 -1.18 10.73 -11.44
N THR A 195 -0.47 11.65 -10.79
CA THR A 195 0.68 12.37 -11.39
C THR A 195 2.01 11.87 -10.86
N GLY A 196 2.00 10.71 -10.21
CA GLY A 196 3.15 10.14 -9.52
C GLY A 196 3.34 10.71 -8.11
N VAL A 197 4.29 10.15 -7.39
CA VAL A 197 4.65 10.54 -6.02
C VAL A 197 6.11 10.92 -6.00
N SER A 198 6.45 12.10 -5.46
CA SER A 198 7.82 12.63 -5.50
C SER A 198 8.87 11.68 -4.91
N VAL A 199 8.49 10.90 -3.89
CA VAL A 199 9.40 9.93 -3.26
C VAL A 199 9.85 8.82 -4.21
N THR A 200 9.04 8.46 -5.23
CA THR A 200 9.43 7.43 -6.19
C THR A 200 10.61 7.85 -7.07
N LYS A 201 10.83 9.15 -7.25
CA LYS A 201 12.00 9.66 -7.97
C LYS A 201 13.33 9.27 -7.32
N LEU A 202 13.34 9.13 -5.98
CA LEU A 202 14.52 8.70 -5.25
C LEU A 202 14.93 7.28 -5.63
N PHE A 203 13.94 6.40 -5.89
CA PHE A 203 14.18 5.01 -6.26
C PHE A 203 14.43 4.82 -7.76
N CYS A 204 13.72 5.59 -8.61
CA CYS A 204 13.76 5.41 -10.07
C CYS A 204 14.93 6.13 -10.76
N GLN A 205 15.63 7.02 -10.08
CA GLN A 205 16.66 7.87 -10.68
C GLN A 205 18.03 7.73 -9.99
N ASP A 206 18.25 6.64 -9.27
CA ASP A 206 19.48 6.39 -8.47
C ASP A 206 19.84 7.52 -7.48
N LEU A 207 18.88 8.40 -7.19
CA LEU A 207 19.09 9.55 -6.32
C LEU A 207 19.29 9.18 -4.85
N LEU A 208 18.97 7.95 -4.46
CA LEU A 208 19.25 7.44 -3.10
C LEU A 208 20.75 7.34 -2.79
N PHE A 209 21.60 7.31 -3.82
CA PHE A 209 23.05 7.29 -3.67
C PHE A 209 23.67 8.68 -3.63
N ASP A 210 22.86 9.74 -3.81
CA ASP A 210 23.29 11.13 -3.67
C ASP A 210 22.94 11.65 -2.26
N ALA A 211 23.96 11.73 -1.41
CA ALA A 211 23.81 12.16 -0.01
C ALA A 211 23.20 13.57 0.13
N ASP A 212 23.47 14.48 -0.81
CA ASP A 212 22.93 15.84 -0.79
C ASP A 212 21.44 15.85 -1.14
N VAL A 213 21.00 14.98 -2.05
CA VAL A 213 19.59 14.81 -2.43
C VAL A 213 18.81 14.22 -1.26
N VAL A 214 19.35 13.15 -0.63
CA VAL A 214 18.74 12.52 0.55
C VAL A 214 18.63 13.50 1.70
N LYS A 215 19.70 14.27 1.97
CA LYS A 215 19.68 15.30 3.00
C LYS A 215 18.61 16.36 2.75
N LYS A 216 18.55 16.93 1.54
CA LYS A 216 17.52 17.92 1.18
C LYS A 216 16.09 17.37 1.29
N TYR A 217 15.90 16.09 0.96
CA TYR A 217 14.61 15.43 1.11
C TYR A 217 14.22 15.30 2.59
N LEU A 218 15.14 14.79 3.42
CA LEU A 218 14.93 14.65 4.86
C LEU A 218 14.71 16.01 5.54
N ASP A 219 15.47 17.04 5.19
CA ASP A 219 15.29 18.42 5.70
C ASP A 219 13.89 18.94 5.37
N ARG A 220 13.37 18.68 4.16
CA ARG A 220 12.02 19.09 3.77
C ARG A 220 10.94 18.31 4.51
N VAL A 221 11.09 17.01 4.65
CA VAL A 221 10.14 16.14 5.37
C VAL A 221 10.09 16.55 6.84
N THR A 222 11.24 16.72 7.50
CA THR A 222 11.32 17.15 8.90
C THR A 222 10.80 18.56 9.12
N THR A 223 11.03 19.50 8.18
CA THR A 223 10.54 20.88 8.27
C THR A 223 9.03 20.97 7.99
N SER A 224 8.50 20.13 7.10
CA SER A 224 7.06 20.10 6.78
C SER A 224 6.23 19.40 7.87
N TYR A 225 6.83 18.51 8.64
CA TYR A 225 6.22 17.84 9.77
C TYR A 225 6.55 18.50 11.12
N HIS A 226 6.82 19.79 11.14
CA HIS A 226 6.82 20.55 12.39
C HIS A 226 5.38 20.61 12.92
N ASN A 227 4.92 19.43 13.38
CA ASN A 227 3.80 19.35 14.28
C ASN A 227 4.38 19.62 15.68
N PRO A 228 3.95 20.66 16.39
CA PRO A 228 4.45 20.98 17.73
C PRO A 228 4.18 19.84 18.75
N ASP A 229 3.37 18.84 18.40
CA ASP A 229 3.11 17.67 19.23
C ASP A 229 4.15 16.53 19.05
N PHE A 230 5.11 16.68 18.12
CA PHE A 230 6.26 15.80 17.95
C PHE A 230 7.56 16.53 18.35
N ASP A 231 7.77 16.62 19.64
CA ASP A 231 9.05 17.05 20.20
C ASP A 231 10.00 15.85 20.25
N PHE A 232 10.98 15.83 19.36
CA PHE A 232 12.08 14.86 19.35
C PHE A 232 13.31 15.35 20.14
N SER A 233 13.14 16.21 21.17
CA SER A 233 14.22 16.65 22.04
C SER A 233 14.66 15.57 23.05
#